data_c5891c37e2d4e6c60c6c32bf368d11b0
#
_entry.id   c5891c37e2d4e6c60c6c32bf368d11b0
#
_cell.length_a   1.000
_cell.length_b   1.000
_cell.length_c   1.000
_cell.angle_alpha   90.00
_cell.angle_beta   90.00
_cell.angle_gamma   90.00
#
_symmetry.space_group_name_H-M   'P 1'
#
loop_
_entity.id
_entity.type
_entity.pdbx_description
1 polymer ?
#
loop_
_entity_poly.entity_id
_entity_poly.type
_entity_poly.pdbx_seq_one_letter_code
_entity_poly.pdbx_strand_id
1 'polypeptide(L)'
;AVNSEVGVITSNADNARLTSFGADGNPIYVAVNYNKPADCITGGDTHAAADIICYMNGYSDPRREKYFTQSEWPGQTYVGFRRGIVIPPLASVGRKYSGVNISISSPVTWMNAAEVAFLKAEAKGVFGFNMGSGEAKDFYDEGIRLSFEEWGVSGADTYLANTTGKPQLYADPANSNSYAQELSDITIAWDEGATPAQMQERIITQKWIANWQLGNEAWADYRRTGYPRLMPATEDGNKSLGVVDSELGARRMPY
;
A
#
# COMPACT_ATOMS: atom_id res chain seq x y z
N ALA A 1 -23.32 -4.87 -5.63
CA ALA A 1 -22.34 -5.40 -6.60
C ALA A 1 -21.75 -6.72 -6.08
N VAL A 2 -21.08 -6.76 -4.90
CA VAL A 2 -20.39 -7.97 -4.38
C VAL A 2 -21.28 -9.16 -4.03
N ASN A 3 -22.59 -9.00 -4.02
CA ASN A 3 -23.62 -10.05 -3.87
C ASN A 3 -24.40 -10.26 -5.17
N SER A 4 -23.83 -9.94 -6.32
CA SER A 4 -24.50 -10.17 -7.61
C SER A 4 -24.72 -11.65 -7.88
N GLU A 5 -25.88 -12.01 -8.40
CA GLU A 5 -26.18 -13.38 -8.86
C GLU A 5 -25.28 -13.83 -10.02
N VAL A 6 -24.74 -12.86 -10.77
CA VAL A 6 -23.77 -13.11 -11.85
C VAL A 6 -22.41 -13.53 -11.29
N GLY A 7 -22.17 -13.27 -10.00
CA GLY A 7 -20.90 -13.53 -9.34
C GLY A 7 -19.96 -12.32 -9.35
N VAL A 8 -18.83 -12.50 -8.70
CA VAL A 8 -17.72 -11.54 -8.58
C VAL A 8 -16.40 -12.27 -8.69
N ILE A 9 -15.30 -11.56 -8.86
CA ILE A 9 -13.96 -12.12 -8.82
C ILE A 9 -13.72 -12.73 -7.42
N THR A 10 -13.44 -14.03 -7.35
CA THR A 10 -13.16 -14.76 -6.11
C THR A 10 -11.84 -15.52 -6.13
N SER A 11 -11.15 -15.51 -7.26
CA SER A 11 -9.89 -16.22 -7.48
C SER A 11 -8.90 -15.31 -8.22
N ASN A 12 -7.62 -15.47 -7.94
CA ASN A 12 -6.56 -14.74 -8.65
C ASN A 12 -6.49 -15.09 -10.16
N ALA A 13 -7.05 -16.22 -10.56
CA ALA A 13 -7.17 -16.59 -11.98
C ALA A 13 -8.12 -15.64 -12.74
N ASP A 14 -9.08 -15.04 -12.04
CA ASP A 14 -10.10 -14.14 -12.61
C ASP A 14 -9.72 -12.66 -12.49
N ASN A 15 -8.54 -12.34 -11.93
CA ASN A 15 -8.08 -10.97 -11.81
C ASN A 15 -8.02 -10.29 -13.18
N ALA A 16 -8.62 -9.10 -13.27
CA ALA A 16 -8.58 -8.32 -14.50
C ALA A 16 -7.21 -7.67 -14.67
N ARG A 17 -6.43 -8.17 -15.63
CA ARG A 17 -5.06 -7.72 -15.87
C ARG A 17 -4.81 -7.43 -17.34
N LEU A 18 -4.09 -6.34 -17.60
CA LEU A 18 -3.45 -6.10 -18.88
C LEU A 18 -2.05 -6.75 -18.84
N THR A 19 -1.82 -7.72 -19.72
CA THR A 19 -0.58 -8.53 -19.76
C THR A 19 0.21 -8.35 -21.06
N SER A 20 -0.37 -7.63 -22.04
CA SER A 20 0.28 -7.36 -23.32
C SER A 20 0.39 -5.86 -23.53
N PHE A 21 1.60 -5.43 -23.81
CA PHE A 21 1.95 -4.03 -24.02
C PHE A 21 2.58 -3.84 -25.40
N GLY A 22 2.59 -2.62 -25.90
CA GLY A 22 3.37 -2.26 -27.09
C GLY A 22 4.90 -2.33 -26.83
N ALA A 23 5.66 -1.75 -27.73
CA ALA A 23 7.13 -1.77 -27.66
C ALA A 23 7.71 -1.17 -26.37
N ASP A 24 7.01 -0.21 -25.77
CA ASP A 24 7.46 0.48 -24.56
C ASP A 24 7.24 -0.34 -23.26
N GLY A 25 6.46 -1.43 -23.34
CA GLY A 25 6.16 -2.28 -22.18
C GLY A 25 5.19 -1.66 -21.18
N ASN A 26 5.27 -2.11 -19.92
CA ASN A 26 4.41 -1.66 -18.85
C ASN A 26 4.63 -0.16 -18.56
N PRO A 27 3.59 0.71 -18.61
CA PRO A 27 3.73 2.15 -18.41
C PRO A 27 4.22 2.53 -17.00
N ILE A 28 3.94 1.72 -15.97
CA ILE A 28 4.45 1.95 -14.63
C ILE A 28 5.97 1.69 -14.61
N TYR A 29 6.43 0.64 -15.30
CA TYR A 29 7.86 0.38 -15.45
C TYR A 29 8.58 1.56 -16.13
N VAL A 30 8.00 2.12 -17.17
CA VAL A 30 8.57 3.29 -17.86
C VAL A 30 8.67 4.48 -16.89
N ALA A 31 7.62 4.76 -16.13
CA ALA A 31 7.58 5.86 -15.17
C ALA A 31 8.60 5.67 -14.02
N VAL A 32 8.71 4.45 -13.48
CA VAL A 32 9.64 4.10 -12.38
C VAL A 32 11.10 4.23 -12.82
N ASN A 33 11.40 3.88 -14.07
CA ASN A 33 12.76 3.92 -14.59
C ASN A 33 13.11 5.22 -15.32
N TYR A 34 12.20 6.18 -15.36
CA TYR A 34 12.49 7.50 -15.92
C TYR A 34 13.64 8.18 -15.15
N ASN A 35 14.62 8.68 -15.86
CA ASN A 35 15.86 9.26 -15.32
C ASN A 35 16.68 8.31 -14.41
N LYS A 36 16.49 6.99 -14.50
CA LYS A 36 17.26 6.04 -13.71
C LYS A 36 18.73 6.05 -14.11
N PRO A 37 19.66 6.34 -13.16
CA PRO A 37 21.09 6.19 -13.43
C PRO A 37 21.45 4.75 -13.75
N ALA A 38 22.42 4.54 -14.66
CA ALA A 38 22.79 3.21 -15.13
C ALA A 38 23.31 2.27 -14.02
N ASP A 39 23.91 2.84 -12.98
CA ASP A 39 24.46 2.14 -11.82
C ASP A 39 23.50 2.09 -10.61
N CYS A 40 22.25 2.57 -10.76
CA CYS A 40 21.25 2.61 -9.70
C CYS A 40 20.39 1.35 -9.73
N ILE A 41 20.24 0.69 -8.59
CA ILE A 41 19.37 -0.50 -8.45
C ILE A 41 17.94 -0.13 -8.03
N THR A 42 17.75 1.03 -7.41
CA THR A 42 16.49 1.40 -6.76
C THR A 42 15.45 1.99 -7.73
N GLY A 43 15.84 2.86 -8.63
CA GLY A 43 14.90 3.49 -9.58
C GLY A 43 15.41 4.82 -10.12
N GLY A 44 14.54 5.49 -10.87
CA GLY A 44 14.76 6.84 -11.39
C GLY A 44 14.12 7.89 -10.47
N ASP A 45 13.24 8.72 -11.04
CA ASP A 45 12.56 9.77 -10.28
C ASP A 45 11.46 9.24 -9.34
N THR A 46 11.06 7.98 -9.48
CA THR A 46 10.01 7.34 -8.68
C THR A 46 10.59 6.33 -7.69
N HIS A 47 10.27 6.50 -6.42
CA HIS A 47 10.70 5.63 -5.32
C HIS A 47 9.50 5.22 -4.45
N ALA A 48 9.75 4.25 -3.56
CA ALA A 48 8.76 3.81 -2.59
C ALA A 48 8.38 4.95 -1.64
N ALA A 49 7.10 5.05 -1.29
CA ALA A 49 6.65 5.96 -0.23
C ALA A 49 7.00 5.41 1.16
N ALA A 50 7.43 6.28 2.07
CA ALA A 50 7.76 5.88 3.44
C ALA A 50 6.58 5.26 4.17
N ASP A 51 5.37 5.77 3.92
CA ASP A 51 4.16 5.26 4.56
C ASP A 51 4.01 3.74 4.39
N ILE A 52 3.98 3.23 3.15
CA ILE A 52 3.80 1.81 2.90
C ILE A 52 4.98 0.97 3.41
N ILE A 53 6.20 1.49 3.31
CA ILE A 53 7.37 0.82 3.85
C ILE A 53 7.28 0.68 5.37
N CYS A 54 6.84 1.72 6.10
CA CYS A 54 6.66 1.66 7.55
C CYS A 54 5.63 0.61 7.97
N TYR A 55 4.50 0.53 7.26
CA TYR A 55 3.50 -0.51 7.50
C TYR A 55 4.08 -1.91 7.25
N MET A 56 4.68 -2.15 6.09
CA MET A 56 5.18 -3.47 5.73
C MET A 56 6.41 -3.90 6.55
N ASN A 57 7.27 -2.97 6.98
CA ASN A 57 8.35 -3.25 7.91
C ASN A 57 7.81 -3.67 9.29
N GLY A 58 6.91 -2.87 9.85
CA GLY A 58 6.34 -3.11 11.17
C GLY A 58 5.49 -4.37 11.25
N TYR A 59 4.83 -4.73 10.16
CA TYR A 59 4.07 -5.98 10.04
C TYR A 59 4.93 -7.20 9.67
N SER A 60 6.20 -7.01 9.37
CA SER A 60 7.08 -8.06 8.82
C SER A 60 6.48 -8.69 7.56
N ASP A 61 5.87 -7.89 6.71
CA ASP A 61 5.10 -8.32 5.55
C ASP A 61 6.02 -8.88 4.44
N PRO A 62 5.93 -10.16 4.07
CA PRO A 62 6.80 -10.75 3.07
C PRO A 62 6.54 -10.25 1.64
N ARG A 63 5.37 -9.64 1.37
CA ARG A 63 5.06 -9.02 0.07
C ARG A 63 5.96 -7.81 -0.20
N ARG A 64 6.57 -7.20 0.83
CA ARG A 64 7.49 -6.07 0.72
C ARG A 64 8.63 -6.36 -0.27
N GLU A 65 9.21 -7.56 -0.23
CA GLU A 65 10.31 -7.96 -1.13
C GLU A 65 9.87 -8.09 -2.59
N LYS A 66 8.58 -8.28 -2.82
CA LYS A 66 7.99 -8.32 -4.16
C LYS A 66 7.65 -6.92 -4.68
N TYR A 67 7.29 -6.01 -3.79
CA TYR A 67 6.86 -4.65 -4.14
C TYR A 67 8.03 -3.71 -4.36
N PHE A 68 9.12 -3.88 -3.59
CA PHE A 68 10.20 -2.90 -3.51
C PHE A 68 11.58 -3.53 -3.69
N THR A 69 12.48 -2.74 -4.27
CA THR A 69 13.92 -3.04 -4.23
C THR A 69 14.48 -2.68 -2.85
N GLN A 70 15.57 -3.33 -2.47
CA GLN A 70 16.31 -2.93 -1.28
C GLN A 70 16.86 -1.52 -1.43
N SER A 71 17.02 -0.82 -0.32
CA SER A 71 17.65 0.49 -0.29
C SER A 71 19.19 0.37 -0.35
N GLU A 72 19.85 1.46 -0.72
CA GLU A 72 21.32 1.58 -0.66
C GLU A 72 21.79 2.20 0.68
N TRP A 73 20.88 2.43 1.64
CA TRP A 73 21.24 2.97 2.94
C TRP A 73 21.75 1.88 3.89
N PRO A 74 22.95 2.05 4.50
CA PRO A 74 23.47 1.09 5.48
C PRO A 74 22.50 0.90 6.65
N GLY A 75 22.24 -0.36 7.01
CA GLY A 75 21.40 -0.69 8.17
C GLY A 75 19.88 -0.54 7.98
N GLN A 76 19.43 -0.09 6.83
CA GLN A 76 17.99 0.02 6.49
C GLN A 76 17.69 -0.68 5.17
N THR A 77 17.33 -1.95 5.23
CA THR A 77 17.09 -2.76 4.02
C THR A 77 15.96 -2.21 3.15
N TYR A 78 14.90 -1.69 3.76
CA TYR A 78 13.80 -1.03 3.06
C TYR A 78 13.48 0.28 3.74
N VAL A 79 13.59 1.37 3.00
CA VAL A 79 13.22 2.72 3.43
C VAL A 79 12.71 3.52 2.24
N GLY A 80 11.58 4.20 2.42
CA GLY A 80 10.93 4.99 1.38
C GLY A 80 11.07 6.49 1.64
N PHE A 81 10.68 7.29 0.67
CA PHE A 81 10.55 8.73 0.83
C PHE A 81 9.26 9.10 1.57
N ARG A 82 9.38 9.99 2.55
CA ARG A 82 8.21 10.63 3.14
C ARG A 82 7.53 11.53 2.09
N ARG A 83 6.20 11.48 2.02
CA ARG A 83 5.43 12.34 1.12
C ARG A 83 5.55 13.81 1.52
N GLY A 84 5.45 14.71 0.54
CA GLY A 84 5.39 16.16 0.80
C GLY A 84 6.65 16.70 1.47
N ILE A 85 7.81 16.21 1.09
CA ILE A 85 9.11 16.77 1.51
C ILE A 85 9.73 17.56 0.36
N VAL A 86 10.73 18.36 0.69
CA VAL A 86 11.65 18.88 -0.33
C VAL A 86 12.51 17.72 -0.81
N ILE A 87 12.37 17.35 -2.09
CA ILE A 87 13.03 16.17 -2.64
C ILE A 87 14.55 16.41 -2.70
N PRO A 88 15.36 15.54 -2.08
CA PRO A 88 16.81 15.66 -2.16
C PRO A 88 17.32 15.29 -3.55
N PRO A 89 18.55 15.73 -3.93
CA PRO A 89 19.13 15.40 -5.22
C PRO A 89 19.18 13.90 -5.49
N LEU A 90 18.65 13.45 -6.64
CA LEU A 90 18.58 12.03 -7.00
C LEU A 90 19.96 11.37 -6.99
N ALA A 91 20.95 11.99 -7.64
CA ALA A 91 22.28 11.41 -7.84
C ALA A 91 23.06 11.10 -6.55
N SER A 92 22.78 11.80 -5.45
CA SER A 92 23.54 11.66 -4.21
C SER A 92 22.77 11.05 -3.05
N VAL A 93 21.51 11.38 -2.91
CA VAL A 93 20.67 10.98 -1.76
C VAL A 93 19.46 10.19 -2.21
N GLY A 94 18.70 10.72 -3.19
CA GLY A 94 17.45 10.14 -3.63
C GLY A 94 17.56 8.69 -4.08
N ARG A 95 18.58 8.39 -4.87
CA ARG A 95 18.84 7.03 -5.38
C ARG A 95 19.02 5.96 -4.31
N LYS A 96 19.32 6.34 -3.06
CA LYS A 96 19.56 5.39 -1.98
C LYS A 96 18.29 4.80 -1.36
N TYR A 97 17.14 5.44 -1.57
CA TYR A 97 15.86 4.93 -1.04
C TYR A 97 15.34 3.77 -1.90
N SER A 98 14.54 2.92 -1.29
CA SER A 98 13.92 1.78 -1.98
C SER A 98 13.15 2.24 -3.22
N GLY A 99 13.32 1.54 -4.31
CA GLY A 99 12.57 1.72 -5.55
C GLY A 99 11.41 0.75 -5.64
N VAL A 100 10.71 0.80 -6.76
CA VAL A 100 9.60 -0.11 -7.09
C VAL A 100 10.17 -1.32 -7.83
N ASN A 101 9.86 -2.52 -7.34
CA ASN A 101 10.27 -3.77 -7.99
C ASN A 101 9.27 -4.13 -9.10
N ILE A 102 9.56 -3.70 -10.31
CA ILE A 102 8.70 -3.91 -11.47
C ILE A 102 9.54 -4.19 -12.71
N SER A 103 9.05 -5.06 -13.58
CA SER A 103 9.67 -5.36 -14.88
C SER A 103 8.86 -4.78 -16.03
N ILE A 104 9.50 -4.69 -17.21
CA ILE A 104 8.86 -4.22 -18.43
C ILE A 104 7.64 -5.07 -18.84
N SER A 105 7.61 -6.34 -18.44
CA SER A 105 6.53 -7.29 -18.71
C SER A 105 5.59 -7.53 -17.54
N SER A 106 5.77 -6.84 -16.41
CA SER A 106 4.87 -6.98 -15.27
C SER A 106 3.43 -6.65 -15.68
N PRO A 107 2.42 -7.44 -15.28
CA PRO A 107 1.04 -7.12 -15.61
C PRO A 107 0.58 -5.84 -14.90
N VAL A 108 -0.34 -5.11 -15.50
CA VAL A 108 -1.09 -4.04 -14.82
C VAL A 108 -2.43 -4.62 -14.40
N THR A 109 -2.62 -4.75 -13.10
CA THR A 109 -3.89 -5.22 -12.51
C THR A 109 -4.88 -4.06 -12.43
N TRP A 110 -6.14 -4.30 -12.79
CA TRP A 110 -7.23 -3.33 -12.74
C TRP A 110 -8.24 -3.69 -11.65
N MET A 111 -8.46 -4.97 -11.42
CA MET A 111 -9.33 -5.51 -10.36
C MET A 111 -8.75 -6.83 -9.88
N ASN A 112 -8.77 -7.07 -8.59
CA ASN A 112 -8.25 -8.30 -8.01
C ASN A 112 -9.23 -8.94 -7.00
N ALA A 113 -9.06 -10.24 -6.78
CA ALA A 113 -9.91 -11.02 -5.88
C ALA A 113 -9.76 -10.58 -4.42
N ALA A 114 -8.56 -10.20 -4.00
CA ALA A 114 -8.31 -9.72 -2.64
C ALA A 114 -9.15 -8.47 -2.32
N GLU A 115 -9.25 -7.53 -3.26
CA GLU A 115 -10.08 -6.34 -3.10
C GLU A 115 -11.56 -6.70 -2.86
N VAL A 116 -12.09 -7.63 -3.65
CA VAL A 116 -13.49 -8.08 -3.50
C VAL A 116 -13.73 -8.71 -2.13
N ALA A 117 -12.79 -9.51 -1.63
CA ALA A 117 -12.87 -10.09 -0.30
C ALA A 117 -12.86 -9.01 0.79
N PHE A 118 -11.98 -8.01 0.70
CA PHE A 118 -11.96 -6.89 1.65
C PHE A 118 -13.22 -6.01 1.58
N LEU A 119 -13.81 -5.82 0.39
CA LEU A 119 -15.10 -5.11 0.26
C LEU A 119 -16.22 -5.87 0.98
N LYS A 120 -16.24 -7.21 0.92
CA LYS A 120 -17.20 -8.04 1.68
C LYS A 120 -16.94 -7.94 3.18
N ALA A 121 -15.68 -7.98 3.61
CA ALA A 121 -15.30 -7.82 5.01
C ALA A 121 -15.80 -6.50 5.58
N GLU A 122 -15.57 -5.38 4.87
CA GLU A 122 -16.03 -4.06 5.28
C GLU A 122 -17.57 -3.98 5.28
N ALA A 123 -18.21 -4.45 4.22
CA ALA A 123 -19.67 -4.43 4.10
C ALA A 123 -20.35 -5.17 5.25
N LYS A 124 -19.82 -6.32 5.67
CA LYS A 124 -20.36 -7.10 6.76
C LYS A 124 -19.95 -6.57 8.15
N GLY A 125 -18.64 -6.37 8.36
CA GLY A 125 -18.09 -6.04 9.68
C GLY A 125 -18.36 -4.60 10.12
N VAL A 126 -18.38 -3.66 9.17
CA VAL A 126 -18.55 -2.24 9.49
C VAL A 126 -20.00 -1.79 9.30
N PHE A 127 -20.66 -2.23 8.24
CA PHE A 127 -21.99 -1.75 7.87
C PHE A 127 -23.11 -2.75 8.16
N GLY A 128 -22.82 -3.98 8.60
CA GLY A 128 -23.80 -4.99 8.94
C GLY A 128 -24.58 -5.53 7.74
N PHE A 129 -24.08 -5.39 6.51
CA PHE A 129 -24.75 -5.88 5.32
C PHE A 129 -24.67 -7.41 5.22
N ASN A 130 -25.73 -8.03 4.70
CA ASN A 130 -25.71 -9.47 4.42
C ASN A 130 -24.81 -9.75 3.20
N MET A 131 -23.69 -10.41 3.43
CA MET A 131 -22.72 -10.80 2.39
C MET A 131 -22.77 -12.31 2.08
N GLY A 132 -23.86 -12.98 2.40
CA GLY A 132 -24.00 -14.44 2.26
C GLY A 132 -23.42 -15.19 3.46
N SER A 133 -22.98 -16.43 3.24
CA SER A 133 -22.29 -17.25 4.25
C SER A 133 -20.88 -16.73 4.48
N GLY A 134 -20.41 -16.81 5.71
CA GLY A 134 -19.10 -16.32 6.16
C GLY A 134 -19.23 -15.07 7.04
N GLU A 135 -18.29 -14.93 7.97
CA GLU A 135 -18.19 -13.76 8.84
C GLU A 135 -17.24 -12.71 8.26
N ALA A 136 -17.24 -11.50 8.82
CA ALA A 136 -16.35 -10.43 8.36
C ALA A 136 -14.87 -10.85 8.42
N LYS A 137 -14.52 -11.61 9.46
CA LYS A 137 -13.19 -12.21 9.63
C LYS A 137 -12.82 -13.13 8.47
N ASP A 138 -13.75 -13.97 8.03
CA ASP A 138 -13.50 -14.95 6.97
C ASP A 138 -13.11 -14.24 5.67
N PHE A 139 -13.84 -13.19 5.32
CA PHE A 139 -13.55 -12.37 4.14
C PHE A 139 -12.24 -11.56 4.27
N TYR A 140 -11.95 -11.07 5.48
CA TYR A 140 -10.69 -10.37 5.75
C TYR A 140 -9.49 -11.31 5.59
N ASP A 141 -9.56 -12.49 6.20
CA ASP A 141 -8.52 -13.52 6.12
C ASP A 141 -8.34 -14.00 4.67
N GLU A 142 -9.43 -14.19 3.94
CA GLU A 142 -9.43 -14.55 2.52
C GLU A 142 -8.70 -13.48 1.68
N GLY A 143 -9.00 -12.19 1.90
CA GLY A 143 -8.34 -11.10 1.19
C GLY A 143 -6.83 -11.10 1.37
N ILE A 144 -6.34 -11.34 2.59
CA ILE A 144 -4.91 -11.47 2.86
C ILE A 144 -4.31 -12.69 2.15
N ARG A 145 -4.96 -13.87 2.24
CA ARG A 145 -4.48 -15.10 1.58
C ARG A 145 -4.40 -14.95 0.07
N LEU A 146 -5.44 -14.37 -0.55
CA LEU A 146 -5.46 -14.09 -1.99
C LEU A 146 -4.32 -13.14 -2.40
N SER A 147 -4.06 -12.11 -1.60
CA SER A 147 -2.94 -11.20 -1.88
C SER A 147 -1.58 -11.89 -1.74
N PHE A 148 -1.39 -12.76 -0.74
CA PHE A 148 -0.17 -13.55 -0.59
C PHE A 148 0.04 -14.51 -1.77
N GLU A 149 -1.02 -15.20 -2.19
CA GLU A 149 -1.00 -16.08 -3.36
C GLU A 149 -0.68 -15.32 -4.65
N GLU A 150 -1.31 -14.17 -4.88
CA GLU A 150 -1.07 -13.33 -6.06
C GLU A 150 0.42 -12.96 -6.20
N TRP A 151 1.07 -12.65 -5.08
CA TRP A 151 2.48 -12.26 -5.06
C TRP A 151 3.44 -13.43 -4.85
N GLY A 152 2.93 -14.66 -4.78
CA GLY A 152 3.75 -15.87 -4.64
C GLY A 152 4.59 -15.87 -3.36
N VAL A 153 4.02 -15.39 -2.25
CA VAL A 153 4.66 -15.42 -0.93
C VAL A 153 3.91 -16.36 0.01
N SER A 154 4.65 -17.00 0.92
CA SER A 154 4.09 -17.92 1.91
C SER A 154 3.93 -17.25 3.27
N GLY A 155 3.30 -17.96 4.23
CA GLY A 155 3.21 -17.52 5.62
C GLY A 155 1.99 -16.66 5.94
N ALA A 156 0.93 -16.69 5.11
CA ALA A 156 -0.30 -15.94 5.34
C ALA A 156 -0.93 -16.22 6.72
N ASP A 157 -0.96 -17.49 7.17
CA ASP A 157 -1.53 -17.84 8.47
C ASP A 157 -0.71 -17.29 9.64
N THR A 158 0.62 -17.30 9.54
CA THR A 158 1.49 -16.67 10.54
C THR A 158 1.30 -15.14 10.56
N TYR A 159 1.14 -14.53 9.40
CA TYR A 159 0.86 -13.12 9.27
C TYR A 159 -0.50 -12.75 9.90
N LEU A 160 -1.55 -13.52 9.59
CA LEU A 160 -2.90 -13.36 10.16
C LEU A 160 -2.94 -13.51 11.68
N ALA A 161 -2.06 -14.33 12.26
CA ALA A 161 -1.97 -14.53 13.71
C ALA A 161 -1.18 -13.42 14.43
N ASN A 162 -0.63 -12.45 13.73
CA ASN A 162 0.21 -11.41 14.32
C ASN A 162 -0.63 -10.35 15.06
N THR A 163 -0.60 -10.42 16.38
CA THR A 163 -1.33 -9.53 17.30
C THR A 163 -0.52 -8.32 17.77
N THR A 164 0.75 -8.20 17.39
CA THR A 164 1.68 -7.21 17.95
C THR A 164 2.29 -6.28 16.90
N GLY A 165 2.36 -6.72 15.63
CA GLY A 165 2.92 -5.91 14.55
C GLY A 165 2.13 -4.63 14.35
N LYS A 166 2.84 -3.51 14.31
CA LYS A 166 2.32 -2.16 14.06
C LYS A 166 3.21 -1.44 13.06
N PRO A 167 2.74 -0.39 12.37
CA PRO A 167 3.60 0.40 11.51
C PRO A 167 4.85 0.87 12.24
N GLN A 168 6.00 0.71 11.60
CA GLN A 168 7.28 1.17 12.13
C GLN A 168 7.32 2.70 12.15
N LEU A 169 7.95 3.29 13.15
CA LEU A 169 8.27 4.71 13.13
C LEU A 169 9.20 5.03 11.97
N TYR A 170 8.98 6.16 11.31
CA TYR A 170 9.81 6.56 10.20
C TYR A 170 11.09 7.27 10.66
N ALA A 171 12.22 6.59 10.54
CA ALA A 171 13.55 7.13 10.70
C ALA A 171 14.15 7.41 9.31
N ASP A 172 14.22 8.69 8.94
CA ASP A 172 14.85 9.09 7.69
C ASP A 172 16.38 8.93 7.79
N PRO A 173 17.01 8.08 6.96
CA PRO A 173 18.46 7.90 7.02
C PRO A 173 19.26 9.15 6.62
N ALA A 174 18.64 10.10 5.92
CA ALA A 174 19.23 11.41 5.66
C ALA A 174 19.09 12.39 6.84
N ASN A 175 18.43 11.99 7.92
CA ASN A 175 18.18 12.77 9.14
C ASN A 175 17.46 14.12 8.93
N SER A 176 16.68 14.23 7.85
CA SER A 176 16.01 15.49 7.50
C SER A 176 14.49 15.45 7.65
N ASN A 177 13.87 14.28 7.47
CA ASN A 177 12.44 14.14 7.32
C ASN A 177 11.81 13.04 8.18
N SER A 178 12.47 12.64 9.27
CA SER A 178 11.94 11.64 10.21
C SER A 178 10.57 12.03 10.76
N TYR A 179 9.78 11.03 11.16
CA TYR A 179 8.49 11.22 11.79
C TYR A 179 8.40 10.33 13.03
N ALA A 180 8.38 10.97 14.19
CA ALA A 180 8.53 10.30 15.49
C ALA A 180 7.19 9.88 16.13
N GLN A 181 6.06 10.10 15.46
CA GLN A 181 4.75 9.70 15.97
C GLN A 181 4.32 8.37 15.36
N GLU A 182 3.63 7.55 16.14
CA GLU A 182 3.00 6.34 15.64
C GLU A 182 1.92 6.70 14.62
N LEU A 183 1.91 6.01 13.46
CA LEU A 183 0.87 6.21 12.44
C LEU A 183 -0.45 5.59 12.88
N SER A 184 -0.38 4.38 13.42
CA SER A 184 -1.52 3.59 13.84
C SER A 184 -1.09 2.54 14.85
N ASP A 185 -2.01 2.14 15.71
CA ASP A 185 -1.85 1.00 16.61
C ASP A 185 -2.61 -0.25 16.12
N ILE A 186 -3.18 -0.20 14.91
CA ILE A 186 -3.89 -1.34 14.31
C ILE A 186 -2.92 -2.47 13.99
N THR A 187 -3.21 -3.64 14.54
CA THR A 187 -2.51 -4.90 14.28
C THR A 187 -3.15 -5.67 13.12
N ILE A 188 -2.48 -6.73 12.67
CA ILE A 188 -2.97 -7.57 11.56
C ILE A 188 -4.09 -8.50 12.03
N ALA A 189 -3.90 -9.18 13.17
CA ALA A 189 -4.87 -10.16 13.65
C ALA A 189 -6.26 -9.55 13.80
N TRP A 190 -7.27 -10.28 13.34
CA TRP A 190 -8.66 -9.87 13.51
C TRP A 190 -9.02 -9.81 15.00
N ASP A 191 -9.78 -8.80 15.37
CA ASP A 191 -10.26 -8.60 16.75
C ASP A 191 -11.78 -8.46 16.73
N GLU A 192 -12.45 -9.47 17.29
CA GLU A 192 -13.93 -9.50 17.39
C GLU A 192 -14.48 -8.44 18.34
N GLY A 193 -13.66 -7.95 19.28
CA GLY A 193 -14.01 -6.88 20.22
C GLY A 193 -13.78 -5.48 19.69
N ALA A 194 -13.22 -5.34 18.46
CA ALA A 194 -12.92 -4.04 17.89
C ALA A 194 -14.18 -3.23 17.58
N THR A 195 -14.07 -1.92 17.71
CA THR A 195 -15.11 -1.00 17.26
C THR A 195 -15.22 -1.02 15.72
N PRO A 196 -16.37 -0.63 15.14
CA PRO A 196 -16.50 -0.53 13.67
C PRO A 196 -15.41 0.32 13.01
N ALA A 197 -14.96 1.40 13.66
CA ALA A 197 -13.87 2.23 13.15
C ALA A 197 -12.53 1.49 13.13
N GLN A 198 -12.21 0.72 14.16
CA GLN A 198 -11.00 -0.10 14.22
C GLN A 198 -11.05 -1.28 13.22
N MET A 199 -12.22 -1.90 13.06
CA MET A 199 -12.43 -2.91 12.02
C MET A 199 -12.20 -2.31 10.62
N GLN A 200 -12.77 -1.14 10.35
CA GLN A 200 -12.59 -0.45 9.08
C GLN A 200 -11.13 -0.09 8.83
N GLU A 201 -10.43 0.46 9.81
CA GLU A 201 -9.01 0.77 9.69
C GLU A 201 -8.18 -0.47 9.36
N ARG A 202 -8.43 -1.59 10.05
CA ARG A 202 -7.73 -2.87 9.82
C ARG A 202 -7.97 -3.38 8.39
N ILE A 203 -9.24 -3.40 7.96
CA ILE A 203 -9.62 -3.89 6.63
C ILE A 203 -9.01 -3.00 5.55
N ILE A 204 -9.18 -1.69 5.65
CA ILE A 204 -8.69 -0.75 4.62
C ILE A 204 -7.16 -0.72 4.57
N THR A 205 -6.48 -0.86 5.69
CA THR A 205 -5.01 -0.97 5.72
C THR A 205 -4.53 -2.19 4.93
N GLN A 206 -5.13 -3.36 5.14
CA GLN A 206 -4.74 -4.57 4.41
C GLN A 206 -5.19 -4.53 2.93
N LYS A 207 -6.36 -3.96 2.64
CA LYS A 207 -6.81 -3.70 1.28
C LYS A 207 -5.84 -2.78 0.53
N TRP A 208 -5.38 -1.70 1.18
CA TRP A 208 -4.40 -0.78 0.60
C TRP A 208 -3.07 -1.46 0.26
N ILE A 209 -2.58 -2.33 1.14
CA ILE A 209 -1.36 -3.12 0.86
C ILE A 209 -1.60 -4.09 -0.31
N ALA A 210 -2.74 -4.79 -0.33
CA ALA A 210 -3.10 -5.73 -1.40
C ALA A 210 -3.29 -5.03 -2.75
N ASN A 211 -3.83 -3.82 -2.76
CA ASN A 211 -4.05 -2.99 -3.94
C ASN A 211 -2.77 -2.26 -4.41
N TRP A 212 -1.60 -2.86 -4.19
CA TRP A 212 -0.33 -2.35 -4.71
C TRP A 212 -0.41 -2.10 -6.22
N GLN A 213 -0.07 -0.89 -6.66
CA GLN A 213 -0.21 -0.35 -8.02
C GLN A 213 -1.64 0.07 -8.43
N LEU A 214 -2.67 -0.21 -7.65
CA LEU A 214 -4.04 0.29 -7.85
C LEU A 214 -4.24 1.64 -7.12
N GLY A 215 -3.43 2.63 -7.46
CA GLY A 215 -3.39 3.91 -6.75
C GLY A 215 -4.72 4.67 -6.72
N ASN A 216 -5.54 4.57 -7.77
CA ASN A 216 -6.84 5.22 -7.83
C ASN A 216 -7.81 4.63 -6.80
N GLU A 217 -7.84 3.30 -6.65
CA GLU A 217 -8.66 2.61 -5.66
C GLU A 217 -8.20 2.92 -4.24
N ALA A 218 -6.88 2.85 -4.01
CA ALA A 218 -6.30 3.19 -2.71
C ALA A 218 -6.59 4.65 -2.32
N TRP A 219 -6.54 5.58 -3.26
CA TRP A 219 -6.87 6.99 -3.01
C TRP A 219 -8.37 7.21 -2.79
N ALA A 220 -9.23 6.49 -3.50
CA ALA A 220 -10.67 6.51 -3.28
C ALA A 220 -11.04 6.04 -1.87
N ASP A 221 -10.44 4.95 -1.40
CA ASP A 221 -10.63 4.46 -0.04
C ASP A 221 -10.12 5.45 1.02
N TYR A 222 -8.93 6.00 0.82
CA TYR A 222 -8.39 7.02 1.73
C TYR A 222 -9.30 8.25 1.84
N ARG A 223 -9.84 8.74 0.73
CA ARG A 223 -10.77 9.88 0.72
C ARG A 223 -12.07 9.57 1.43
N ARG A 224 -12.56 8.35 1.29
CA ARG A 224 -13.82 7.89 1.88
C ARG A 224 -13.71 7.64 3.38
N THR A 225 -12.60 7.05 3.82
CA THR A 225 -12.45 6.52 5.17
C THR A 225 -11.44 7.27 6.04
N GLY A 226 -10.45 7.92 5.44
CA GLY A 226 -9.29 8.46 6.12
C GLY A 226 -8.22 7.42 6.46
N TYR A 227 -8.37 6.18 5.96
CA TYR A 227 -7.44 5.07 6.18
C TYR A 227 -6.73 4.65 4.88
N PRO A 228 -5.52 4.08 4.98
CA PRO A 228 -4.71 3.94 6.20
C PRO A 228 -4.26 5.30 6.75
N ARG A 229 -3.83 5.32 8.01
CA ARG A 229 -3.20 6.52 8.58
C ARG A 229 -1.88 6.78 7.89
N LEU A 230 -1.69 7.99 7.38
CA LEU A 230 -0.50 8.37 6.63
C LEU A 230 0.22 9.53 7.31
N MET A 231 1.54 9.62 7.12
CA MET A 231 2.32 10.75 7.62
C MET A 231 1.84 12.06 7.00
N PRO A 232 1.74 13.15 7.77
CA PRO A 232 1.48 14.46 7.22
C PRO A 232 2.62 14.91 6.29
N ALA A 233 2.31 15.75 5.31
CA ALA A 233 3.32 16.44 4.53
C ALA A 233 4.15 17.36 5.44
N THR A 234 5.38 17.68 5.06
CA THR A 234 6.15 18.71 5.74
C THR A 234 5.71 20.09 5.29
N GLU A 235 5.80 21.10 6.17
CA GLU A 235 5.46 22.49 5.81
C GLU A 235 6.29 22.96 4.60
N ASP A 236 7.60 22.70 4.62
CA ASP A 236 8.51 23.10 3.53
C ASP A 236 8.22 22.38 2.21
N GLY A 237 7.68 21.16 2.28
CA GLY A 237 7.31 20.35 1.12
C GLY A 237 5.93 20.65 0.55
N ASN A 238 5.07 21.30 1.33
CA ASN A 238 3.72 21.65 0.88
C ASN A 238 3.74 22.88 -0.04
N LYS A 239 3.71 22.64 -1.33
CA LYS A 239 3.74 23.70 -2.38
C LYS A 239 2.32 24.08 -2.85
N SER A 240 1.27 23.70 -2.14
CA SER A 240 -0.11 24.00 -2.53
C SER A 240 -0.56 25.43 -2.26
N LEU A 241 0.28 26.28 -1.67
CA LEU A 241 -0.05 27.67 -1.30
C LEU A 241 -1.25 27.77 -0.36
N GLY A 242 -1.39 26.82 0.56
CA GLY A 242 -2.48 26.76 1.53
C GLY A 242 -3.78 26.10 1.02
N VAL A 243 -3.80 25.62 -0.22
CA VAL A 243 -4.97 24.90 -0.77
C VAL A 243 -5.15 23.53 -0.15
N VAL A 244 -4.06 22.85 0.20
CA VAL A 244 -4.05 21.54 0.83
C VAL A 244 -3.45 21.66 2.23
N ASP A 245 -4.22 21.22 3.22
CA ASP A 245 -3.75 21.09 4.59
C ASP A 245 -2.69 19.99 4.68
N SER A 246 -1.55 20.28 5.33
CA SER A 246 -0.44 19.33 5.43
C SER A 246 -0.80 18.08 6.22
N GLU A 247 -1.66 18.18 7.24
CA GLU A 247 -2.07 17.06 8.07
C GLU A 247 -3.15 16.20 7.41
N LEU A 248 -4.15 16.86 6.81
CA LEU A 248 -5.28 16.19 6.18
C LEU A 248 -4.95 15.64 4.80
N GLY A 249 -3.96 16.24 4.11
CA GLY A 249 -3.60 15.90 2.75
C GLY A 249 -4.70 16.24 1.72
N ALA A 250 -4.44 15.90 0.47
CA ALA A 250 -5.39 16.11 -0.62
C ALA A 250 -6.47 15.03 -0.63
N ARG A 251 -7.65 15.33 -0.12
CA ARG A 251 -8.82 14.43 -0.15
C ARG A 251 -9.69 14.58 -1.40
N ARG A 252 -9.48 15.65 -2.15
CA ARG A 252 -10.09 15.88 -3.48
C ARG A 252 -9.16 16.75 -4.31
N MET A 253 -9.30 16.68 -5.62
CA MET A 253 -8.61 17.64 -6.47
C MET A 253 -9.16 19.05 -6.21
N PRO A 254 -8.30 20.06 -6.01
CA PRO A 254 -8.75 21.44 -6.01
C PRO A 254 -9.30 21.80 -7.40
N TYR A 255 -10.37 22.58 -7.44
CA TYR A 255 -10.94 23.09 -8.67
C TYR A 255 -10.18 24.32 -9.14
#